data_5860c5ff7dfb8e626064e6784bb8cd55
#
_entry.id   5860c5ff7dfb8e626064e6784bb8cd55
#
_cell.length_a   1.000
_cell.length_b   1.000
_cell.length_c   1.000
_cell.angle_alpha   90.00
_cell.angle_beta   90.00
_cell.angle_gamma   90.00
#
_symmetry.space_group_name_H-M   'P 1'
#
loop_
_entity.id
_entity.type
_entity.pdbx_description
1 polymer ?
#
loop_
_entity_poly.entity_id
_entity_poly.type
_entity_poly.pdbx_seq_one_letter_code
_entity_poly.pdbx_strand_id
1 'polypeptide(L)'
;MREKVKDKGRLEHILQACNDLLEYKDKYDYETAIKSPILFYGFVKLVEIIGEASYMLTKEFRETPSQLPWKEMVAMRHVLVHGYYTIEPKDLWSTVQNDIPVLKPQIENLLNTVDFPEE
;
A
#
# COMPACT_ATOMS: atom_id res chain seq x y z
N MET A 1 1.50 2.10 28.09
CA MET A 1 1.84 2.96 26.95
C MET A 1 2.07 2.11 25.70
N ARG A 2 1.47 2.52 24.60
CA ARG A 2 1.61 1.77 23.35
C ARG A 2 2.98 2.03 22.72
N GLU A 3 3.67 0.97 22.31
CA GLU A 3 4.91 1.12 21.57
C GLU A 3 4.65 1.73 20.18
N LYS A 4 5.58 2.58 19.77
CA LYS A 4 5.53 3.19 18.46
C LYS A 4 6.02 2.17 17.42
N VAL A 5 5.24 1.97 16.37
CA VAL A 5 5.66 1.12 15.24
C VAL A 5 6.77 1.85 14.47
N LYS A 6 7.86 1.15 14.21
CA LYS A 6 9.04 1.71 13.54
C LYS A 6 8.99 1.46 12.03
N ASP A 7 9.95 2.04 11.32
CA ASP A 7 9.97 1.98 9.85
C ASP A 7 9.92 0.55 9.31
N LYS A 8 10.68 -0.36 9.92
CA LYS A 8 10.64 -1.77 9.51
C LYS A 8 9.24 -2.33 9.61
N GLY A 9 8.56 -2.10 10.73
CA GLY A 9 7.19 -2.55 10.92
C GLY A 9 6.23 -1.95 9.90
N ARG A 10 6.42 -0.69 9.53
CA ARG A 10 5.60 -0.06 8.49
C ARG A 10 5.82 -0.72 7.14
N LEU A 11 7.07 -1.03 6.80
CA LEU A 11 7.36 -1.77 5.56
C LEU A 11 6.73 -3.15 5.57
N GLU A 12 6.74 -3.83 6.72
CA GLU A 12 6.10 -5.13 6.85
C GLU A 12 4.58 -5.04 6.67
N HIS A 13 3.95 -3.96 7.16
CA HIS A 13 2.52 -3.70 6.92
C HIS A 13 2.24 -3.51 5.42
N ILE A 14 3.11 -2.77 4.74
CA ILE A 14 2.98 -2.57 3.28
C ILE A 14 3.10 -3.91 2.57
N LEU A 15 4.09 -4.71 2.94
CA LEU A 15 4.30 -6.01 2.30
C LEU A 15 3.10 -6.93 2.51
N GLN A 16 2.55 -6.97 3.72
CA GLN A 16 1.38 -7.79 4.01
C GLN A 16 0.18 -7.37 3.16
N ALA A 17 -0.06 -6.07 3.04
CA ALA A 17 -1.15 -5.57 2.20
C ALA A 17 -0.93 -5.91 0.72
N CYS A 18 0.32 -5.81 0.24
CA CYS A 18 0.67 -6.23 -1.11
C CYS A 18 0.35 -7.72 -1.33
N ASN A 19 0.75 -8.56 -0.39
CA ASN A 19 0.50 -10.00 -0.48
C ASN A 19 -1.00 -10.31 -0.51
N ASP A 20 -1.79 -9.61 0.32
CA ASP A 20 -3.23 -9.80 0.35
C ASP A 20 -3.85 -9.39 -0.99
N LEU A 21 -3.44 -8.23 -1.53
CA LEU A 21 -3.93 -7.77 -2.82
C LEU A 21 -3.57 -8.74 -3.95
N LEU A 22 -2.33 -9.23 -3.96
CA LEU A 22 -1.87 -10.15 -4.99
C LEU A 22 -2.60 -11.50 -4.91
N GLU A 23 -2.99 -11.92 -3.71
CA GLU A 23 -3.76 -13.15 -3.55
C GLU A 23 -5.13 -13.05 -4.22
N TYR A 24 -5.76 -11.89 -4.14
CA TYR A 24 -7.15 -11.72 -4.59
C TYR A 24 -7.31 -11.03 -5.94
N LYS A 25 -6.27 -10.37 -6.45
CA LYS A 25 -6.42 -9.57 -7.67
C LYS A 25 -6.88 -10.33 -8.90
N ASP A 26 -6.57 -11.62 -8.97
CA ASP A 26 -6.94 -12.45 -10.11
C ASP A 26 -8.09 -13.42 -9.81
N LYS A 27 -8.60 -13.41 -8.57
CA LYS A 27 -9.74 -14.26 -8.21
C LYS A 27 -11.08 -13.71 -8.69
N TYR A 28 -11.13 -12.42 -8.99
CA TYR A 28 -12.35 -11.73 -9.40
C TYR A 28 -12.04 -10.89 -10.62
N ASP A 29 -12.99 -10.82 -11.56
CA ASP A 29 -12.86 -9.88 -12.65
C ASP A 29 -13.29 -8.48 -12.20
N TYR A 30 -13.03 -7.49 -13.05
CA TYR A 30 -13.32 -6.09 -12.75
C TYR A 30 -14.81 -5.89 -12.41
N GLU A 31 -15.69 -6.45 -13.24
CA GLU A 31 -17.14 -6.27 -13.03
C GLU A 31 -17.59 -6.81 -11.68
N THR A 32 -17.13 -8.01 -11.31
CA THR A 32 -17.49 -8.64 -10.04
C THR A 32 -16.96 -7.83 -8.86
N ALA A 33 -15.69 -7.40 -8.95
CA ALA A 33 -15.04 -6.67 -7.87
C ALA A 33 -15.71 -5.30 -7.62
N ILE A 34 -16.10 -4.62 -8.70
CA ILE A 34 -16.69 -3.28 -8.58
C ILE A 34 -18.13 -3.33 -8.07
N LYS A 35 -18.89 -4.35 -8.46
CA LYS A 35 -20.30 -4.46 -8.07
C LYS A 35 -20.52 -4.94 -6.65
N SER A 36 -19.52 -5.62 -6.06
CA SER A 36 -19.62 -6.09 -4.68
C SER A 36 -19.06 -5.03 -3.73
N PRO A 37 -19.87 -4.44 -2.86
CA PRO A 37 -19.36 -3.47 -1.89
C PRO A 37 -18.27 -4.08 -0.99
N ILE A 38 -18.42 -5.34 -0.59
CA ILE A 38 -17.43 -6.00 0.25
C ILE A 38 -16.11 -6.11 -0.47
N LEU A 39 -16.11 -6.54 -1.74
CA LEU A 39 -14.88 -6.68 -2.50
C LEU A 39 -14.28 -5.32 -2.82
N PHE A 40 -15.09 -4.38 -3.29
CA PHE A 40 -14.60 -3.05 -3.66
C PHE A 40 -13.95 -2.35 -2.46
N TYR A 41 -14.68 -2.25 -1.36
CA TYR A 41 -14.13 -1.57 -0.18
C TYR A 41 -13.01 -2.37 0.48
N GLY A 42 -12.97 -3.69 0.31
CA GLY A 42 -11.84 -4.49 0.73
C GLY A 42 -10.57 -4.12 -0.03
N PHE A 43 -10.66 -4.00 -1.35
CA PHE A 43 -9.53 -3.54 -2.16
C PHE A 43 -9.13 -2.12 -1.81
N VAL A 44 -10.11 -1.22 -1.63
CA VAL A 44 -9.83 0.16 -1.21
C VAL A 44 -9.07 0.17 0.11
N LYS A 45 -9.51 -0.61 1.09
CA LYS A 45 -8.88 -0.64 2.41
C LYS A 45 -7.44 -1.14 2.34
N LEU A 46 -7.17 -2.17 1.55
CA LEU A 46 -5.81 -2.69 1.42
C LEU A 46 -4.88 -1.66 0.77
N VAL A 47 -5.33 -0.95 -0.26
CA VAL A 47 -4.53 0.12 -0.87
C VAL A 47 -4.35 1.28 0.12
N GLU A 48 -5.38 1.60 0.90
CA GLU A 48 -5.31 2.62 1.95
C GLU A 48 -4.26 2.27 2.99
N ILE A 49 -4.18 1.00 3.41
CA ILE A 49 -3.18 0.53 4.37
C ILE A 49 -1.76 0.81 3.85
N ILE A 50 -1.52 0.56 2.56
CA ILE A 50 -0.23 0.85 1.95
C ILE A 50 0.09 2.33 2.03
N GLY A 51 -0.86 3.18 1.70
CA GLY A 51 -0.69 4.64 1.77
C GLY A 51 -0.48 5.13 3.20
N GLU A 52 -1.25 4.59 4.15
CA GLU A 52 -1.15 4.96 5.57
C GLU A 52 0.22 4.58 6.12
N ALA A 53 0.68 3.36 5.86
CA ALA A 53 1.99 2.91 6.33
C ALA A 53 3.11 3.76 5.71
N SER A 54 2.98 4.12 4.43
CA SER A 54 3.93 5.00 3.75
C SER A 54 3.97 6.37 4.41
N TYR A 55 2.81 6.92 4.74
CA TYR A 55 2.71 8.21 5.44
C TYR A 55 3.38 8.17 6.81
N MET A 56 3.29 7.04 7.50
CA MET A 56 3.83 6.87 8.85
C MET A 56 5.33 6.57 8.88
N LEU A 57 5.97 6.33 7.74
CA LEU A 57 7.43 6.21 7.67
C LEU A 57 8.07 7.52 8.09
N THR A 58 9.25 7.45 8.74
CA THR A 58 9.95 8.66 9.11
C THR A 58 10.40 9.42 7.87
N LYS A 59 10.53 10.74 8.04
CA LYS A 59 11.03 11.59 6.95
C LYS A 59 12.43 11.15 6.52
N GLU A 60 13.27 10.83 7.48
CA GLU A 60 14.63 10.37 7.21
C GLU A 60 14.62 9.13 6.33
N PHE A 61 13.74 8.16 6.62
CA PHE A 61 13.64 6.95 5.83
C PHE A 61 13.17 7.24 4.40
N ARG A 62 12.13 8.09 4.25
CA ARG A 62 11.61 8.43 2.93
C ARG A 62 12.59 9.20 2.07
N GLU A 63 13.53 9.93 2.69
CA GLU A 63 14.56 10.66 1.98
C GLU A 63 15.76 9.78 1.61
N THR A 64 15.83 8.55 2.15
CA THR A 64 16.86 7.59 1.77
C THR A 64 16.70 7.26 0.27
N PRO A 65 17.79 7.23 -0.51
CA PRO A 65 17.68 6.91 -1.92
C PRO A 65 16.99 5.58 -2.16
N SER A 66 15.92 5.61 -2.94
CA SER A 66 15.19 4.42 -3.33
C SER A 66 14.40 4.75 -4.59
N GLN A 67 13.88 3.70 -5.25
CA GLN A 67 13.06 3.89 -6.45
C GLN A 67 11.58 3.96 -6.12
N LEU A 68 11.23 3.96 -4.84
CA LEU A 68 9.84 3.94 -4.41
C LEU A 68 9.20 5.32 -4.47
N PRO A 69 7.99 5.41 -5.03
CA PRO A 69 7.29 6.69 -5.18
C PRO A 69 6.52 7.03 -3.90
N TRP A 70 7.23 7.29 -2.81
CA TRP A 70 6.61 7.56 -1.51
C TRP A 70 5.60 8.70 -1.56
N LYS A 71 5.93 9.76 -2.30
CA LYS A 71 5.05 10.93 -2.38
C LYS A 71 3.69 10.56 -2.99
N GLU A 72 3.71 9.78 -4.06
CA GLU A 72 2.50 9.35 -4.74
C GLU A 72 1.70 8.37 -3.89
N MET A 73 2.39 7.50 -3.15
CA MET A 73 1.75 6.53 -2.26
C MET A 73 1.02 7.26 -1.12
N VAL A 74 1.66 8.27 -0.54
CA VAL A 74 1.05 9.09 0.52
C VAL A 74 -0.13 9.89 -0.04
N ALA A 75 0.01 10.45 -1.24
CA ALA A 75 -1.06 11.21 -1.87
C ALA A 75 -2.29 10.33 -2.13
N MET A 76 -2.07 9.08 -2.54
CA MET A 76 -3.18 8.13 -2.75
C MET A 76 -3.93 7.87 -1.44
N ARG A 77 -3.21 7.73 -0.33
CA ARG A 77 -3.85 7.55 0.98
C ARG A 77 -4.81 8.71 1.27
N HIS A 78 -4.37 9.93 1.00
CA HIS A 78 -5.21 11.11 1.22
C HIS A 78 -6.51 11.04 0.42
N VAL A 79 -6.43 10.67 -0.84
CA VAL A 79 -7.60 10.53 -1.70
C VAL A 79 -8.55 9.45 -1.18
N LEU A 80 -8.00 8.29 -0.81
CA LEU A 80 -8.83 7.17 -0.36
C LEU A 80 -9.52 7.43 0.98
N VAL A 81 -8.86 8.16 1.89
CA VAL A 81 -9.43 8.47 3.20
C VAL A 81 -10.45 9.59 3.13
N HIS A 82 -10.13 10.67 2.42
CA HIS A 82 -10.94 11.89 2.42
C HIS A 82 -11.86 12.04 1.20
N GLY A 83 -11.56 11.34 0.13
CA GLY A 83 -12.35 11.39 -1.10
C GLY A 83 -12.94 10.05 -1.50
N TYR A 84 -13.27 9.19 -0.53
CA TYR A 84 -13.73 7.83 -0.83
C TYR A 84 -14.95 7.80 -1.77
N TYR A 85 -15.79 8.81 -1.70
CA TYR A 85 -16.99 8.90 -2.54
C TYR A 85 -16.65 9.32 -3.98
N THR A 86 -15.42 9.75 -4.24
CA THR A 86 -14.97 10.12 -5.57
C THR A 86 -13.95 9.16 -6.16
N ILE A 87 -13.72 8.02 -5.48
CA ILE A 87 -12.78 7.02 -5.98
C ILE A 87 -13.23 6.51 -7.34
N GLU A 88 -12.34 6.63 -8.34
CA GLU A 88 -12.60 6.09 -9.67
C GLU A 88 -12.25 4.60 -9.67
N PRO A 89 -13.23 3.70 -9.85
CA PRO A 89 -12.97 2.26 -9.78
C PRO A 89 -11.89 1.78 -10.75
N LYS A 90 -11.82 2.36 -11.94
CA LYS A 90 -10.81 1.96 -12.93
C LYS A 90 -9.41 2.29 -12.47
N ASP A 91 -9.22 3.41 -11.78
CA ASP A 91 -7.92 3.81 -11.27
C ASP A 91 -7.49 2.90 -10.13
N LEU A 92 -8.42 2.58 -9.23
CA LEU A 92 -8.14 1.62 -8.17
C LEU A 92 -7.74 0.26 -8.74
N TRP A 93 -8.50 -0.22 -9.72
CA TRP A 93 -8.25 -1.52 -10.34
C TRP A 93 -6.88 -1.55 -11.03
N SER A 94 -6.55 -0.47 -11.75
CA SER A 94 -5.24 -0.33 -12.39
C SER A 94 -4.11 -0.38 -11.38
N THR A 95 -4.26 0.29 -10.24
CA THR A 95 -3.27 0.26 -9.17
C THR A 95 -3.06 -1.17 -8.68
N VAL A 96 -4.14 -1.89 -8.40
CA VAL A 96 -4.07 -3.27 -7.90
C VAL A 96 -3.43 -4.20 -8.92
N GLN A 97 -3.80 -4.07 -10.21
CA GLN A 97 -3.33 -4.98 -11.24
C GLN A 97 -1.91 -4.69 -11.72
N ASN A 98 -1.51 -3.42 -11.76
CA ASN A 98 -0.26 -3.03 -12.41
C ASN A 98 0.80 -2.51 -11.42
N ASP A 99 0.40 -1.75 -10.40
CA ASP A 99 1.37 -1.11 -9.51
C ASP A 99 1.80 -2.02 -8.36
N ILE A 100 0.87 -2.77 -7.79
CA ILE A 100 1.16 -3.62 -6.64
C ILE A 100 2.16 -4.73 -6.98
N PRO A 101 2.07 -5.43 -8.13
CA PRO A 101 3.07 -6.44 -8.49
C PRO A 101 4.50 -5.90 -8.62
N VAL A 102 4.63 -4.61 -8.96
CA VAL A 102 5.95 -3.96 -9.05
C VAL A 102 6.42 -3.52 -7.66
N LEU A 103 5.49 -3.07 -6.82
CA LEU A 103 5.80 -2.57 -5.48
C LEU A 103 6.35 -3.67 -4.56
N LYS A 104 5.76 -4.86 -4.60
CA LYS A 104 6.12 -5.94 -3.69
C LYS A 104 7.62 -6.24 -3.67
N PRO A 105 8.28 -6.53 -4.82
CA PRO A 105 9.70 -6.83 -4.79
C PRO A 105 10.55 -5.65 -4.32
N GLN A 106 10.12 -4.43 -4.56
CA GLN A 106 10.83 -3.25 -4.08
C GLN A 106 10.79 -3.14 -2.56
N ILE A 107 9.65 -3.44 -1.95
CA ILE A 107 9.52 -3.46 -0.48
C ILE A 107 10.35 -4.60 0.11
N GLU A 108 10.29 -5.78 -0.51
CA GLU A 108 11.10 -6.92 -0.06
C GLU A 108 12.59 -6.58 -0.11
N ASN A 109 13.03 -5.90 -1.15
CA ASN A 109 14.42 -5.48 -1.28
C ASN A 109 14.83 -4.52 -0.17
N LEU A 110 13.97 -3.55 0.16
CA LEU A 110 14.26 -2.63 1.26
C LEU A 110 14.36 -3.37 2.60
N LEU A 111 13.48 -4.32 2.85
CA LEU A 111 13.51 -5.09 4.10
C LEU A 111 14.78 -5.92 4.21
N ASN A 112 15.35 -6.35 3.07
CA ASN A 112 16.55 -7.19 3.06
C ASN A 112 17.85 -6.41 3.04
N THR A 113 17.84 -5.15 2.60
CA THR A 113 19.08 -4.40 2.36
C THR A 113 19.28 -3.22 3.30
N VAL A 114 18.20 -2.64 3.84
CA VAL A 114 18.31 -1.49 4.74
C VAL A 114 18.59 -1.99 6.15
N ASP A 115 19.47 -1.27 6.85
CA ASP A 115 19.79 -1.55 8.23
C ASP A 115 18.75 -0.90 9.15
N PHE A 116 18.18 -1.69 10.07
CA PHE A 116 17.21 -1.21 11.06
C PHE A 116 17.74 -1.49 12.46
N PRO A 117 18.78 -0.77 12.89
CA PRO A 117 19.49 -1.12 14.13
C PRO A 117 18.65 -1.06 15.40
N GLU A 118 17.54 -0.35 15.38
CA GLU A 118 16.66 -0.21 16.54
C GLU A 118 15.46 -1.16 16.51
N GLU A 119 15.44 -2.07 15.58
CA GLU A 119 14.28 -2.95 15.37
C GLU A 119 14.64 -4.47 15.41
#